data_0e81cd9b2547d5f3fb25375d943f6996
#
_entry.id   0e81cd9b2547d5f3fb25375d943f6996
#
_cell.length_a   1.000
_cell.length_b   1.000
_cell.length_c   1.000
_cell.angle_alpha   90.00
_cell.angle_beta   90.00
_cell.angle_gamma   90.00
#
_symmetry.space_group_name_H-M   'P 1'
#
loop_
_entity.id
_entity.type
_entity.pdbx_description
1 polymer ?
#
loop_
_entity_poly.entity_id
_entity_poly.type
_entity_poly.pdbx_seq_one_letter_code
_entity_poly.pdbx_strand_id
1 'polypeptide(L)'
;MIATIVPDVRNHYPVLLSEIISIITPQYGGTFIDCTFGQGGYTNKILSFAETKVIALDRDLESLKKAEKVQDFFKDRFLFKNIKFSQLNNLKLKNENIKGVIFDLGYSLNQIKDPKKGLSFEAVGELNMKMGINEFSAKEAINILDEKELAQIFKYFGDEKDSNRIAHNIVEDRATRKITTEELVRIIESSKRKNNSKTHSATKVFQALRIFVNKEISELIYGLINAAKVVKKDGVIAVVTFHSLEDRIVKYFFKSLSENKSVSRYMPKGDDKINLFKSISKKPITPSAKEIQENPPSRSAKLRYVIKKEDFYDFETDILEKFDHLIKIEN
;
A
#
# COMPACT_ATOMS: atom_id res chain seq x y z
N MET A 1 36.13 -0.41 -15.89
CA MET A 1 34.89 -1.21 -15.80
C MET A 1 34.94 -1.94 -14.47
N ILE A 2 34.27 -1.41 -13.45
CA ILE A 2 34.12 -2.11 -12.16
C ILE A 2 32.76 -2.80 -12.27
N ALA A 3 32.78 -4.12 -12.42
CA ALA A 3 31.59 -4.95 -12.35
C ALA A 3 31.00 -4.81 -10.95
N THR A 4 29.98 -4.00 -10.81
CA THR A 4 29.22 -3.88 -9.58
C THR A 4 28.48 -5.21 -9.38
N ILE A 5 28.95 -6.05 -8.47
CA ILE A 5 28.23 -7.25 -8.04
C ILE A 5 26.97 -6.75 -7.33
N VAL A 6 25.88 -6.62 -8.08
CA VAL A 6 24.56 -6.41 -7.50
C VAL A 6 24.20 -7.73 -6.77
N PRO A 7 23.84 -7.69 -5.47
CA PRO A 7 23.41 -8.89 -4.77
C PRO A 7 22.27 -9.58 -5.53
N ASP A 8 22.30 -10.89 -5.55
CA ASP A 8 21.42 -11.77 -6.33
C ASP A 8 19.92 -11.45 -6.14
N VAL A 9 19.33 -10.79 -7.13
CA VAL A 9 17.92 -10.35 -7.16
C VAL A 9 16.98 -11.46 -7.69
N ARG A 10 17.47 -12.72 -7.81
CA ARG A 10 16.74 -13.79 -8.52
C ARG A 10 15.43 -14.26 -7.87
N ASN A 11 15.09 -13.80 -6.66
CA ASN A 11 13.91 -14.31 -5.94
C ASN A 11 12.74 -13.33 -5.76
N HIS A 12 12.87 -12.06 -6.08
CA HIS A 12 11.76 -11.09 -6.00
C HIS A 12 12.02 -9.93 -6.95
N TYR A 13 11.34 -9.93 -8.08
CA TYR A 13 11.40 -8.81 -9.04
C TYR A 13 10.40 -7.72 -8.59
N PRO A 14 10.84 -6.48 -8.33
CA PRO A 14 9.92 -5.40 -7.97
C PRO A 14 8.95 -5.11 -9.12
N VAL A 15 7.70 -4.93 -8.80
CA VAL A 15 6.64 -4.72 -9.80
C VAL A 15 6.81 -3.35 -10.47
N LEU A 16 6.71 -3.29 -11.81
CA LEU A 16 6.84 -2.04 -12.59
C LEU A 16 8.15 -1.27 -12.30
N LEU A 17 9.24 -2.01 -12.03
CA LEU A 17 10.54 -1.41 -11.69
C LEU A 17 11.04 -0.45 -12.76
N SER A 18 10.98 -0.85 -14.02
CA SER A 18 11.47 -0.05 -15.16
C SER A 18 10.69 1.26 -15.29
N GLU A 19 9.39 1.20 -15.12
CA GLU A 19 8.48 2.33 -15.18
C GLU A 19 8.75 3.31 -14.04
N ILE A 20 8.88 2.81 -12.80
CA ILE A 20 9.20 3.64 -11.64
C ILE A 20 10.55 4.33 -11.82
N ILE A 21 11.60 3.61 -12.20
CA ILE A 21 12.93 4.19 -12.43
C ILE A 21 12.89 5.26 -13.54
N SER A 22 12.16 5.02 -14.60
CA SER A 22 11.98 6.01 -15.68
C SER A 22 11.27 7.28 -15.19
N ILE A 23 10.31 7.15 -14.27
CA ILE A 23 9.51 8.25 -13.75
C ILE A 23 10.30 9.09 -12.74
N ILE A 24 10.99 8.45 -11.79
CA ILE A 24 11.72 9.15 -10.73
C ILE A 24 13.09 9.66 -11.18
N THR A 25 13.57 9.21 -12.34
CA THR A 25 14.80 9.69 -13.01
C THR A 25 16.04 9.78 -12.11
N PRO A 26 16.46 8.68 -11.45
CA PRO A 26 17.53 8.71 -10.44
C PRO A 26 18.91 9.05 -11.02
N GLN A 27 19.07 8.98 -12.34
CA GLN A 27 20.31 9.40 -13.04
C GLN A 27 20.67 10.88 -12.80
N TYR A 28 19.71 11.70 -12.37
CA TYR A 28 19.96 13.12 -12.03
C TYR A 28 20.25 13.32 -10.54
N GLY A 29 20.48 12.24 -9.80
CA GLY A 29 20.84 12.29 -8.38
C GLY A 29 19.68 12.72 -7.46
N GLY A 30 20.00 12.80 -6.18
CA GLY A 30 19.09 13.27 -5.13
C GLY A 30 18.73 12.19 -4.11
N THR A 31 17.90 12.57 -3.14
CA THR A 31 17.42 11.66 -2.09
C THR A 31 16.04 11.10 -2.44
N PHE A 32 15.87 9.79 -2.32
CA PHE A 32 14.64 9.07 -2.57
C PHE A 32 14.16 8.38 -1.30
N ILE A 33 12.84 8.26 -1.14
CA ILE A 33 12.24 7.53 -0.03
C ILE A 33 11.54 6.30 -0.60
N ASP A 34 11.96 5.13 -0.14
CA ASP A 34 11.30 3.85 -0.39
C ASP A 34 10.45 3.50 0.83
N CYS A 35 9.13 3.72 0.74
CA CYS A 35 8.20 3.56 1.86
C CYS A 35 7.87 2.08 2.18
N THR A 36 8.31 1.16 1.32
CA THR A 36 7.98 -0.27 1.35
C THR A 36 9.20 -1.09 0.94
N PHE A 37 10.27 -0.99 1.74
CA PHE A 37 11.57 -1.55 1.42
C PHE A 37 11.53 -3.04 1.05
N GLY A 38 10.84 -3.87 1.85
CA GLY A 38 10.67 -5.31 1.61
C GLY A 38 11.99 -6.04 1.42
N GLN A 39 12.25 -6.45 0.17
CA GLN A 39 13.50 -7.11 -0.21
C GLN A 39 14.55 -6.13 -0.78
N GLY A 40 14.26 -4.83 -0.81
CA GLY A 40 15.17 -3.78 -1.26
C GLY A 40 15.30 -3.63 -2.77
N GLY A 41 14.32 -4.11 -3.54
CA GLY A 41 14.41 -4.12 -5.00
C GLY A 41 14.52 -2.72 -5.62
N TYR A 42 13.61 -1.81 -5.29
CA TYR A 42 13.67 -0.41 -5.74
C TYR A 42 14.88 0.31 -5.16
N THR A 43 15.14 0.15 -3.87
CA THR A 43 16.28 0.73 -3.16
C THR A 43 17.60 0.39 -3.85
N ASN A 44 17.87 -0.90 -4.11
CA ASN A 44 19.10 -1.32 -4.78
C ASN A 44 19.24 -0.75 -6.18
N LYS A 45 18.13 -0.70 -6.93
CA LYS A 45 18.14 -0.13 -8.28
C LYS A 45 18.41 1.37 -8.26
N ILE A 46 17.83 2.13 -7.34
CA ILE A 46 18.09 3.56 -7.18
C ILE A 46 19.54 3.79 -6.76
N LEU A 47 20.05 3.05 -5.78
CA LEU A 47 21.42 3.17 -5.29
C LEU A 47 22.49 2.74 -6.32
N SER A 48 22.11 2.03 -7.40
CA SER A 48 23.03 1.75 -8.51
C SER A 48 23.43 3.00 -9.29
N PHE A 49 22.73 4.13 -9.13
CA PHE A 49 23.13 5.44 -9.65
C PHE A 49 23.99 6.16 -8.61
N ALA A 50 25.14 6.69 -9.04
CA ALA A 50 26.18 7.19 -8.13
C ALA A 50 25.74 8.31 -7.18
N GLU A 51 24.99 9.29 -7.70
CA GLU A 51 24.61 10.51 -6.98
C GLU A 51 23.29 10.40 -6.24
N THR A 52 22.86 9.17 -5.90
CA THR A 52 21.59 8.92 -5.20
C THR A 52 21.80 8.56 -3.74
N LYS A 53 20.84 8.97 -2.90
CA LYS A 53 20.66 8.50 -1.53
C LYS A 53 19.26 7.89 -1.40
N VAL A 54 19.11 6.87 -0.56
CA VAL A 54 17.80 6.27 -0.26
C VAL A 54 17.56 6.22 1.24
N ILE A 55 16.40 6.70 1.64
CA ILE A 55 15.83 6.49 2.96
C ILE A 55 14.74 5.44 2.79
N ALA A 56 14.95 4.24 3.33
CA ALA A 56 14.04 3.13 3.20
C ALA A 56 13.27 2.89 4.50
N LEU A 57 11.98 2.67 4.36
CA LEU A 57 11.06 2.40 5.47
C LEU A 57 10.47 1.01 5.32
N ASP A 58 10.32 0.30 6.40
CA ASP A 58 9.52 -0.91 6.47
C ASP A 58 9.07 -1.16 7.90
N ARG A 59 7.84 -1.61 8.08
CA ARG A 59 7.31 -2.00 9.39
C ARG A 59 7.61 -3.46 9.76
N ASP A 60 8.03 -4.29 8.78
CA ASP A 60 8.33 -5.70 9.01
C ASP A 60 9.79 -5.86 9.48
N LEU A 61 9.96 -6.48 10.65
CA LEU A 61 11.27 -6.76 11.23
C LEU A 61 12.13 -7.70 10.35
N GLU A 62 11.50 -8.52 9.50
CA GLU A 62 12.23 -9.38 8.57
C GLU A 62 13.07 -8.59 7.56
N SER A 63 12.67 -7.34 7.29
CA SER A 63 13.39 -6.43 6.40
C SER A 63 14.73 -5.96 6.96
N LEU A 64 14.92 -5.98 8.31
CA LEU A 64 16.16 -5.54 8.97
C LEU A 64 17.40 -6.25 8.45
N LYS A 65 17.37 -7.59 8.37
CA LYS A 65 18.53 -8.39 7.89
C LYS A 65 18.95 -8.06 6.46
N LYS A 66 17.98 -7.64 5.64
CA LYS A 66 18.25 -7.20 4.26
C LYS A 66 18.80 -5.77 4.26
N ALA A 67 18.24 -4.91 5.09
CA ALA A 67 18.68 -3.54 5.22
C ALA A 67 20.14 -3.43 5.72
N GLU A 68 20.55 -4.27 6.66
CA GLU A 68 21.94 -4.37 7.13
C GLU A 68 22.91 -4.62 5.97
N LYS A 69 22.62 -5.59 5.10
CA LYS A 69 23.44 -5.89 3.92
C LYS A 69 23.54 -4.72 2.94
N VAL A 70 22.43 -4.01 2.74
CA VAL A 70 22.40 -2.82 1.88
C VAL A 70 23.19 -1.69 2.53
N GLN A 71 23.09 -1.51 3.85
CA GLN A 71 23.84 -0.53 4.63
C GLN A 71 25.34 -0.76 4.55
N ASP A 72 25.80 -2.00 4.70
CA ASP A 72 27.21 -2.37 4.61
C ASP A 72 27.80 -2.03 3.25
N PHE A 73 27.02 -2.20 2.17
CA PHE A 73 27.47 -1.95 0.81
C PHE A 73 27.41 -0.48 0.41
N PHE A 74 26.32 0.23 0.72
CA PHE A 74 26.09 1.61 0.28
C PHE A 74 26.42 2.67 1.34
N LYS A 75 26.69 2.26 2.59
CA LYS A 75 27.15 3.15 3.69
C LYS A 75 26.27 4.40 3.85
N ASP A 76 26.87 5.59 3.71
CA ASP A 76 26.22 6.88 3.95
C ASP A 76 25.14 7.24 2.91
N ARG A 77 25.03 6.46 1.83
CA ARG A 77 24.00 6.67 0.81
C ARG A 77 22.68 5.95 1.12
N PHE A 78 22.67 5.10 2.13
CA PHE A 78 21.48 4.34 2.54
C PHE A 78 21.19 4.56 4.02
N LEU A 79 19.90 4.76 4.33
CA LEU A 79 19.41 4.83 5.70
C LEU A 79 18.13 4.00 5.80
N PHE A 80 18.11 3.00 6.67
CA PHE A 80 16.91 2.22 6.97
C PHE A 80 16.26 2.66 8.27
N LYS A 81 14.92 2.71 8.28
CA LYS A 81 14.11 2.94 9.47
C LYS A 81 12.99 1.91 9.56
N ASN A 82 12.94 1.18 10.66
CA ASN A 82 11.84 0.26 10.93
C ASN A 82 10.67 1.02 11.55
N ILE A 83 9.90 1.68 10.70
CA ILE A 83 8.71 2.47 11.05
C ILE A 83 7.62 2.28 9.99
N LYS A 84 6.39 2.60 10.35
CA LYS A 84 5.29 2.72 9.40
C LYS A 84 5.49 3.95 8.51
N PHE A 85 5.14 3.86 7.24
CA PHE A 85 5.28 5.01 6.33
C PHE A 85 4.28 6.14 6.65
N SER A 86 3.20 5.89 7.38
CA SER A 86 2.36 6.93 7.96
C SER A 86 3.11 7.83 8.94
N GLN A 87 4.26 7.37 9.46
CA GLN A 87 5.12 8.10 10.39
C GLN A 87 6.29 8.83 9.69
N LEU A 88 6.23 8.97 8.37
CA LEU A 88 7.27 9.64 7.58
C LEU A 88 7.57 11.07 8.06
N ASN A 89 6.58 11.77 8.62
CA ASN A 89 6.74 13.10 9.21
C ASN A 89 7.65 13.14 10.44
N ASN A 90 7.86 11.99 11.12
CA ASN A 90 8.75 11.89 12.28
C ASN A 90 10.24 11.93 11.88
N LEU A 91 10.53 11.76 10.60
CA LEU A 91 11.87 11.87 10.07
C LEU A 91 12.25 13.35 9.91
N LYS A 92 13.41 13.75 10.43
CA LYS A 92 13.92 15.13 10.32
C LYS A 92 14.47 15.39 8.92
N LEU A 93 13.59 15.50 7.91
CA LEU A 93 13.94 15.60 6.48
C LEU A 93 14.06 17.05 5.95
N LYS A 94 14.02 18.06 6.81
CA LYS A 94 13.98 19.49 6.39
C LYS A 94 15.11 19.89 5.44
N ASN A 95 16.30 19.30 5.61
CA ASN A 95 17.49 19.62 4.81
C ASN A 95 17.71 18.65 3.65
N GLU A 96 16.85 17.63 3.49
CA GLU A 96 16.98 16.65 2.42
C GLU A 96 16.28 17.13 1.15
N ASN A 97 16.94 16.92 0.02
CA ASN A 97 16.37 17.19 -1.29
C ASN A 97 15.61 15.95 -1.81
N ILE A 98 14.42 15.73 -1.27
CA ILE A 98 13.60 14.57 -1.63
C ILE A 98 13.06 14.71 -3.05
N LYS A 99 13.62 13.94 -3.98
CA LYS A 99 13.26 13.92 -5.40
C LYS A 99 12.18 12.88 -5.74
N GLY A 100 12.03 11.84 -4.91
CA GLY A 100 11.01 10.83 -5.13
C GLY A 100 10.60 10.13 -3.85
N VAL A 101 9.30 9.80 -3.76
CA VAL A 101 8.71 8.96 -2.71
C VAL A 101 7.97 7.83 -3.40
N ILE A 102 8.30 6.59 -3.05
CA ILE A 102 7.81 5.38 -3.70
C ILE A 102 7.04 4.55 -2.68
N PHE A 103 5.88 4.07 -3.09
CA PHE A 103 5.08 3.10 -2.37
C PHE A 103 4.82 1.90 -3.28
N ASP A 104 5.18 0.70 -2.82
CA ASP A 104 4.79 -0.59 -3.41
C ASP A 104 3.89 -1.28 -2.39
N LEU A 105 2.58 -1.02 -2.51
CA LEU A 105 1.60 -1.48 -1.53
C LEU A 105 1.38 -3.00 -1.68
N GLY A 106 1.12 -3.69 -0.57
CA GLY A 106 0.86 -5.12 -0.58
C GLY A 106 1.89 -5.94 0.20
N TYR A 107 2.05 -7.20 -0.18
CA TYR A 107 2.98 -8.14 0.49
C TYR A 107 3.96 -8.77 -0.44
N SER A 108 5.05 -9.21 0.15
CA SER A 108 5.96 -10.11 -0.53
C SER A 108 5.33 -11.52 -0.67
N LEU A 109 5.71 -12.24 -1.72
CA LEU A 109 5.32 -13.64 -1.90
C LEU A 109 5.72 -14.52 -0.69
N ASN A 110 6.81 -14.17 -0.03
CA ASN A 110 7.29 -14.88 1.16
C ASN A 110 6.31 -14.75 2.32
N GLN A 111 5.74 -13.54 2.52
CA GLN A 111 4.73 -13.30 3.55
C GLN A 111 3.43 -14.05 3.27
N ILE A 112 2.99 -14.13 2.00
CA ILE A 112 1.78 -14.88 1.62
C ILE A 112 1.97 -16.38 1.84
N LYS A 113 3.16 -16.91 1.57
CA LYS A 113 3.48 -18.34 1.68
C LYS A 113 3.79 -18.79 3.11
N ASP A 114 3.99 -17.86 4.04
CA ASP A 114 4.26 -18.22 5.43
C ASP A 114 2.95 -18.64 6.14
N PRO A 115 2.80 -19.93 6.50
CA PRO A 115 1.59 -20.42 7.17
C PRO A 115 1.33 -19.74 8.52
N LYS A 116 2.38 -19.26 9.19
CA LYS A 116 2.27 -18.56 10.49
C LYS A 116 1.63 -17.19 10.35
N LYS A 117 1.70 -16.58 9.17
CA LYS A 117 1.06 -15.27 8.90
C LYS A 117 -0.42 -15.38 8.56
N GLY A 118 -0.91 -16.55 8.14
CA GLY A 118 -2.33 -16.77 7.86
C GLY A 118 -2.93 -15.83 6.82
N LEU A 119 -2.12 -15.36 5.87
CA LEU A 119 -2.54 -14.42 4.82
C LEU A 119 -3.25 -15.10 3.65
N SER A 120 -3.04 -16.42 3.49
CA SER A 120 -3.66 -17.22 2.45
C SER A 120 -4.78 -18.08 3.02
N PHE A 121 -5.92 -18.12 2.35
CA PHE A 121 -7.01 -19.04 2.67
C PHE A 121 -6.71 -20.50 2.25
N GLU A 122 -5.65 -20.74 1.50
CA GLU A 122 -5.16 -22.07 1.15
C GLU A 122 -4.24 -22.65 2.23
N ALA A 123 -3.75 -21.84 3.16
CA ALA A 123 -2.87 -22.28 4.22
C ALA A 123 -3.67 -22.83 5.39
N VAL A 124 -3.31 -24.04 5.83
CA VAL A 124 -3.78 -24.59 7.11
C VAL A 124 -3.03 -23.88 8.22
N GLY A 125 -3.71 -23.02 8.99
CA GLY A 125 -3.06 -22.25 10.03
C GLY A 125 -4.01 -21.36 10.84
N GLU A 126 -3.44 -20.60 11.76
CA GLU A 126 -4.20 -19.61 12.51
C GLU A 126 -4.47 -18.36 11.67
N LEU A 127 -5.63 -17.75 11.88
CA LEU A 127 -6.03 -16.47 11.29
C LEU A 127 -5.24 -15.32 11.95
N ASN A 128 -3.96 -15.23 11.64
CA ASN A 128 -3.10 -14.21 12.22
C ASN A 128 -3.21 -12.89 11.46
N MET A 129 -2.81 -12.85 10.21
CA MET A 129 -2.81 -11.72 9.27
C MET A 129 -2.04 -10.47 9.73
N LYS A 130 -1.29 -10.55 10.83
CA LYS A 130 -0.50 -9.42 11.35
C LYS A 130 0.73 -9.15 10.50
N MET A 131 1.04 -7.87 10.34
CA MET A 131 2.27 -7.39 9.73
C MET A 131 3.05 -6.52 10.72
N GLY A 132 4.34 -6.80 10.83
CA GLY A 132 5.26 -6.05 11.67
C GLY A 132 4.83 -6.03 13.13
N ILE A 133 4.71 -4.83 13.68
CA ILE A 133 4.46 -4.57 15.11
C ILE A 133 2.97 -4.57 15.51
N ASN A 134 2.06 -5.00 14.65
CA ASN A 134 0.64 -5.03 14.99
C ASN A 134 0.35 -6.15 16.00
N GLU A 135 -0.44 -5.83 17.01
CA GLU A 135 -0.79 -6.78 18.09
C GLU A 135 -2.12 -7.50 17.82
N PHE A 136 -3.08 -6.83 17.20
CA PHE A 136 -4.42 -7.34 16.92
C PHE A 136 -4.44 -8.23 15.66
N SER A 137 -4.97 -9.43 15.79
CA SER A 137 -5.01 -10.44 14.70
C SER A 137 -6.41 -10.58 14.08
N ALA A 138 -6.48 -11.21 12.90
CA ALA A 138 -7.76 -11.54 12.29
C ALA A 138 -8.60 -12.51 13.14
N LYS A 139 -7.93 -13.40 13.89
CA LYS A 139 -8.58 -14.28 14.86
C LYS A 139 -9.29 -13.48 15.96
N GLU A 140 -8.63 -12.47 16.50
CA GLU A 140 -9.21 -11.58 17.50
C GLU A 140 -10.36 -10.78 16.92
N ALA A 141 -10.19 -10.24 15.71
CA ALA A 141 -11.26 -9.52 15.00
C ALA A 141 -12.53 -10.37 14.89
N ILE A 142 -12.41 -11.61 14.41
CA ILE A 142 -13.55 -12.53 14.26
C ILE A 142 -14.21 -12.88 15.59
N ASN A 143 -13.43 -13.00 16.68
CA ASN A 143 -13.97 -13.41 17.97
C ASN A 143 -14.54 -12.26 18.81
N ILE A 144 -14.07 -11.02 18.60
CA ILE A 144 -14.43 -9.88 19.49
C ILE A 144 -15.45 -8.96 18.82
N LEU A 145 -15.28 -8.65 17.53
CA LEU A 145 -16.11 -7.67 16.85
C LEU A 145 -17.57 -8.14 16.72
N ASP A 146 -18.49 -7.17 16.79
CA ASP A 146 -19.91 -7.47 16.61
C ASP A 146 -20.25 -7.72 15.13
N GLU A 147 -21.50 -8.17 14.87
CA GLU A 147 -21.99 -8.48 13.52
C GLU A 147 -21.93 -7.26 12.60
N LYS A 148 -22.27 -6.08 13.11
CA LYS A 148 -22.28 -4.83 12.34
C LYS A 148 -20.88 -4.39 11.97
N GLU A 149 -19.92 -4.48 12.89
CA GLU A 149 -18.51 -4.17 12.67
C GLU A 149 -17.92 -5.09 11.61
N LEU A 150 -18.10 -6.40 11.75
CA LEU A 150 -17.64 -7.37 10.74
C LEU A 150 -18.27 -7.12 9.37
N ALA A 151 -19.57 -6.84 9.32
CA ALA A 151 -20.25 -6.54 8.07
C ALA A 151 -19.71 -5.27 7.40
N GLN A 152 -19.39 -4.24 8.18
CA GLN A 152 -18.77 -3.00 7.67
C GLN A 152 -17.36 -3.28 7.10
N ILE A 153 -16.53 -4.01 7.81
CA ILE A 153 -15.21 -4.42 7.36
C ILE A 153 -15.30 -5.14 6.00
N PHE A 154 -16.14 -6.17 5.91
CA PHE A 154 -16.28 -6.95 4.67
C PHE A 154 -16.84 -6.13 3.51
N LYS A 155 -17.79 -5.24 3.79
CA LYS A 155 -18.40 -4.37 2.79
C LYS A 155 -17.42 -3.32 2.27
N TYR A 156 -16.78 -2.56 3.14
CA TYR A 156 -16.00 -1.39 2.74
C TYR A 156 -14.58 -1.74 2.30
N PHE A 157 -13.94 -2.74 2.92
CA PHE A 157 -12.58 -3.13 2.59
C PHE A 157 -12.51 -4.29 1.58
N GLY A 158 -13.53 -5.15 1.54
CA GLY A 158 -13.60 -6.27 0.61
C GLY A 158 -14.47 -6.05 -0.63
N ASP A 159 -15.25 -4.98 -0.71
CA ASP A 159 -16.33 -4.84 -1.68
C ASP A 159 -17.26 -6.11 -1.69
N GLU A 160 -17.50 -6.68 -0.49
CA GLU A 160 -18.30 -7.91 -0.35
C GLU A 160 -19.79 -7.60 -0.27
N LYS A 161 -20.55 -8.15 -1.21
CA LYS A 161 -22.01 -7.92 -1.29
C LYS A 161 -22.79 -8.69 -0.26
N ASP A 162 -22.32 -9.88 0.10
CA ASP A 162 -22.94 -10.75 1.09
C ASP A 162 -22.42 -10.50 2.51
N SER A 163 -21.82 -9.32 2.77
CA SER A 163 -21.15 -8.94 4.01
C SER A 163 -21.98 -9.19 5.27
N ASN A 164 -23.27 -8.77 5.28
CA ASN A 164 -24.16 -8.95 6.42
C ASN A 164 -24.39 -10.43 6.74
N ARG A 165 -24.66 -11.25 5.72
CA ARG A 165 -24.92 -12.69 5.90
C ARG A 165 -23.66 -13.43 6.35
N ILE A 166 -22.50 -13.06 5.83
CA ILE A 166 -21.22 -13.65 6.26
C ILE A 166 -20.95 -13.28 7.72
N ALA A 167 -21.12 -12.00 8.10
CA ALA A 167 -20.93 -11.54 9.46
C ALA A 167 -21.88 -12.23 10.45
N HIS A 168 -23.16 -12.33 10.11
CA HIS A 168 -24.16 -13.05 10.90
C HIS A 168 -23.75 -14.50 11.15
N ASN A 169 -23.42 -15.26 10.10
CA ASN A 169 -23.03 -16.66 10.22
C ASN A 169 -21.71 -16.83 11.03
N ILE A 170 -20.77 -15.88 10.95
CA ILE A 170 -19.57 -15.90 11.78
C ILE A 170 -19.93 -15.76 13.27
N VAL A 171 -20.81 -14.81 13.59
CA VAL A 171 -21.24 -14.56 14.98
C VAL A 171 -21.99 -15.75 15.57
N GLU A 172 -22.87 -16.37 14.79
CA GLU A 172 -23.60 -17.59 15.19
C GLU A 172 -22.61 -18.76 15.42
N ASP A 173 -21.73 -19.02 14.47
CA ASP A 173 -20.80 -20.16 14.52
C ASP A 173 -19.76 -20.03 15.66
N ARG A 174 -19.24 -18.82 15.93
CA ARG A 174 -18.25 -18.62 17.01
C ARG A 174 -18.82 -18.86 18.41
N ALA A 175 -20.15 -18.79 18.59
CA ALA A 175 -20.79 -19.08 19.87
C ALA A 175 -20.67 -20.57 20.25
N THR A 176 -20.52 -21.47 19.29
CA THR A 176 -20.50 -22.92 19.51
C THR A 176 -19.14 -23.57 19.23
N ARG A 177 -18.27 -22.94 18.46
CA ARG A 177 -16.96 -23.49 18.06
C ARG A 177 -15.93 -22.42 17.76
N LYS A 178 -14.67 -22.79 17.87
CA LYS A 178 -13.53 -21.92 17.49
C LYS A 178 -13.46 -21.84 15.97
N ILE A 179 -13.41 -20.64 15.41
CA ILE A 179 -13.28 -20.43 13.97
C ILE A 179 -11.80 -20.50 13.56
N THR A 180 -11.46 -21.50 12.76
CA THR A 180 -10.15 -21.65 12.10
C THR A 180 -10.20 -21.04 10.70
N THR A 181 -9.05 -21.02 10.00
CA THR A 181 -9.00 -20.59 8.59
C THR A 181 -9.96 -21.40 7.71
N GLU A 182 -9.97 -22.71 7.86
CA GLU A 182 -10.86 -23.60 7.09
C GLU A 182 -12.32 -23.35 7.38
N GLU A 183 -12.67 -23.18 8.66
CA GLU A 183 -14.06 -22.90 9.07
C GLU A 183 -14.52 -21.56 8.56
N LEU A 184 -13.68 -20.53 8.60
CA LEU A 184 -14.00 -19.24 8.01
C LEU A 184 -14.29 -19.37 6.49
N VAL A 185 -13.48 -20.14 5.76
CA VAL A 185 -13.72 -20.41 4.33
C VAL A 185 -15.08 -21.09 4.13
N ARG A 186 -15.41 -22.13 4.90
CA ARG A 186 -16.70 -22.82 4.82
C ARG A 186 -17.90 -21.90 5.10
N ILE A 187 -17.78 -21.05 6.15
CA ILE A 187 -18.81 -20.05 6.47
C ILE A 187 -19.02 -19.10 5.30
N ILE A 188 -17.93 -18.59 4.71
CA ILE A 188 -18.01 -17.69 3.56
C ILE A 188 -18.67 -18.37 2.37
N GLU A 189 -18.28 -19.60 2.04
CA GLU A 189 -18.83 -20.35 0.92
C GLU A 189 -20.31 -20.66 1.09
N SER A 190 -20.72 -21.10 2.27
CA SER A 190 -22.13 -21.36 2.56
C SER A 190 -22.98 -20.08 2.61
N SER A 191 -22.37 -18.96 2.94
CA SER A 191 -23.03 -17.65 3.02
C SER A 191 -23.22 -17.00 1.66
N LYS A 192 -22.46 -17.35 0.64
CA LYS A 192 -22.54 -16.72 -0.67
C LYS A 192 -23.57 -17.34 -1.58
N ARG A 193 -24.21 -16.49 -2.39
CA ARG A 193 -25.01 -16.97 -3.51
C ARG A 193 -24.08 -17.59 -4.55
N LYS A 194 -24.45 -18.73 -5.13
CA LYS A 194 -23.70 -19.35 -6.22
C LYS A 194 -23.48 -18.32 -7.33
N ASN A 195 -22.23 -18.01 -7.60
CA ASN A 195 -21.83 -17.04 -8.62
C ASN A 195 -20.67 -17.64 -9.43
N ASN A 196 -20.70 -17.50 -10.75
CA ASN A 196 -19.63 -17.96 -11.65
C ASN A 196 -18.40 -17.01 -11.64
N SER A 197 -18.01 -16.54 -10.45
CA SER A 197 -16.83 -15.69 -10.31
C SER A 197 -15.55 -16.48 -10.56
N LYS A 198 -14.60 -15.89 -11.33
CA LYS A 198 -13.24 -16.45 -11.51
C LYS A 198 -12.38 -16.37 -10.25
N THR A 199 -12.81 -15.60 -9.25
CA THR A 199 -12.07 -15.36 -8.00
C THR A 199 -12.69 -16.22 -6.90
N HIS A 200 -11.84 -16.87 -6.08
CA HIS A 200 -12.29 -17.66 -4.95
C HIS A 200 -13.19 -16.86 -4.00
N SER A 201 -14.23 -17.49 -3.47
CA SER A 201 -15.24 -16.83 -2.63
C SER A 201 -14.65 -16.13 -1.40
N ALA A 202 -13.63 -16.70 -0.77
CA ALA A 202 -12.99 -16.16 0.43
C ALA A 202 -12.09 -14.93 0.17
N THR A 203 -11.65 -14.70 -1.07
CA THR A 203 -10.64 -13.66 -1.39
C THR A 203 -11.00 -12.29 -0.81
N LYS A 204 -12.24 -11.85 -0.96
CA LYS A 204 -12.70 -10.52 -0.54
C LYS A 204 -12.75 -10.36 0.97
N VAL A 205 -13.17 -11.38 1.68
CA VAL A 205 -13.25 -11.38 3.14
C VAL A 205 -11.86 -11.43 3.76
N PHE A 206 -10.96 -12.25 3.22
CA PHE A 206 -9.57 -12.32 3.65
C PHE A 206 -8.83 -11.00 3.39
N GLN A 207 -9.04 -10.38 2.21
CA GLN A 207 -8.53 -9.05 1.93
C GLN A 207 -9.06 -8.03 2.93
N ALA A 208 -10.35 -8.05 3.25
CA ALA A 208 -10.97 -7.10 4.18
C ALA A 208 -10.41 -7.23 5.60
N LEU A 209 -10.29 -8.45 6.12
CA LEU A 209 -9.70 -8.72 7.44
C LEU A 209 -8.26 -8.25 7.51
N ARG A 210 -7.49 -8.52 6.47
CA ARG A 210 -6.12 -8.10 6.37
C ARG A 210 -5.96 -6.58 6.43
N ILE A 211 -6.73 -5.88 5.60
CA ILE A 211 -6.75 -4.41 5.57
C ILE A 211 -7.06 -3.87 6.96
N PHE A 212 -8.08 -4.40 7.60
CA PHE A 212 -8.49 -4.00 8.94
C PHE A 212 -7.40 -4.23 9.99
N VAL A 213 -6.87 -5.46 10.08
CA VAL A 213 -5.83 -5.85 11.05
C VAL A 213 -4.60 -4.99 10.93
N ASN A 214 -4.24 -4.63 9.70
CA ASN A 214 -3.01 -3.90 9.43
C ASN A 214 -3.22 -2.38 9.30
N LYS A 215 -4.46 -1.91 9.45
CA LYS A 215 -4.82 -0.49 9.28
C LYS A 215 -4.31 0.08 7.96
N GLU A 216 -4.44 -0.70 6.87
CA GLU A 216 -3.78 -0.39 5.59
C GLU A 216 -4.31 0.89 4.96
N ILE A 217 -5.57 1.24 5.21
CA ILE A 217 -6.21 2.43 4.63
C ILE A 217 -5.74 3.70 5.32
N SER A 218 -5.76 3.74 6.65
CA SER A 218 -5.23 4.88 7.41
C SER A 218 -3.73 5.06 7.16
N GLU A 219 -2.96 3.95 7.13
CA GLU A 219 -1.55 3.98 6.74
C GLU A 219 -1.35 4.66 5.39
N LEU A 220 -2.10 4.23 4.36
CA LEU A 220 -2.00 4.79 3.00
C LEU A 220 -2.35 6.28 2.98
N ILE A 221 -3.44 6.68 3.62
CA ILE A 221 -3.90 8.07 3.62
C ILE A 221 -2.85 8.98 4.29
N TYR A 222 -2.41 8.65 5.51
CA TYR A 222 -1.38 9.42 6.20
C TYR A 222 -0.03 9.37 5.49
N GLY A 223 0.33 8.23 4.90
CA GLY A 223 1.53 8.09 4.09
C GLY A 223 1.54 9.03 2.89
N LEU A 224 0.44 9.12 2.15
CA LEU A 224 0.28 10.03 1.01
C LEU A 224 0.34 11.50 1.43
N ILE A 225 -0.34 11.86 2.53
CA ILE A 225 -0.30 13.21 3.10
C ILE A 225 1.14 13.59 3.44
N ASN A 226 1.85 12.73 4.16
CA ASN A 226 3.22 12.99 4.57
C ASN A 226 4.20 13.01 3.38
N ALA A 227 4.02 12.13 2.39
CA ALA A 227 4.80 12.16 1.15
C ALA A 227 4.63 13.48 0.41
N ALA A 228 3.39 13.99 0.33
CA ALA A 228 3.12 15.28 -0.30
C ALA A 228 3.77 16.47 0.43
N LYS A 229 3.96 16.37 1.76
CA LYS A 229 4.64 17.38 2.57
C LYS A 229 6.17 17.36 2.39
N VAL A 230 6.77 16.17 2.28
CA VAL A 230 8.24 16.03 2.27
C VAL A 230 8.86 16.11 0.88
N VAL A 231 8.16 15.67 -0.17
CA VAL A 231 8.66 15.73 -1.54
C VAL A 231 8.86 17.19 -1.96
N LYS A 232 10.00 17.50 -2.62
CA LYS A 232 10.31 18.86 -3.08
C LYS A 232 9.65 19.16 -4.42
N LYS A 233 9.61 20.44 -4.79
CA LYS A 233 9.15 20.88 -6.12
C LYS A 233 9.89 20.09 -7.21
N ASP A 234 9.15 19.71 -8.25
CA ASP A 234 9.55 18.80 -9.34
C ASP A 234 9.90 17.37 -8.92
N GLY A 235 9.75 17.04 -7.63
CA GLY A 235 9.86 15.67 -7.14
C GLY A 235 8.58 14.86 -7.40
N VAL A 236 8.71 13.55 -7.34
CA VAL A 236 7.69 12.57 -7.75
C VAL A 236 7.14 11.82 -6.55
N ILE A 237 5.84 11.57 -6.52
CA ILE A 237 5.23 10.54 -5.67
C ILE A 237 4.72 9.45 -6.60
N ALA A 238 5.21 8.21 -6.44
CA ALA A 238 4.82 7.05 -7.23
C ALA A 238 4.24 5.97 -6.31
N VAL A 239 3.07 5.44 -6.68
CA VAL A 239 2.33 4.45 -5.87
C VAL A 239 1.89 3.29 -6.74
N VAL A 240 2.35 2.10 -6.39
CA VAL A 240 1.86 0.82 -6.92
C VAL A 240 0.79 0.29 -5.99
N THR A 241 -0.38 -0.02 -6.53
CA THR A 241 -1.54 -0.57 -5.82
C THR A 241 -1.93 -1.92 -6.39
N PHE A 242 -2.49 -2.82 -5.57
CA PHE A 242 -2.84 -4.18 -5.99
C PHE A 242 -4.34 -4.49 -5.91
N HIS A 243 -5.13 -3.64 -5.28
CA HIS A 243 -6.58 -3.79 -5.24
C HIS A 243 -7.33 -2.47 -5.49
N SER A 244 -8.63 -2.60 -5.76
CA SER A 244 -9.49 -1.50 -6.20
C SER A 244 -9.62 -0.37 -5.17
N LEU A 245 -9.60 -0.68 -3.89
CA LEU A 245 -9.77 0.31 -2.83
C LEU A 245 -8.53 1.21 -2.72
N GLU A 246 -7.31 0.62 -2.71
CA GLU A 246 -6.06 1.40 -2.77
C GLU A 246 -6.04 2.31 -4.01
N ASP A 247 -6.29 1.74 -5.20
CA ASP A 247 -6.28 2.50 -6.46
C ASP A 247 -7.28 3.67 -6.43
N ARG A 248 -8.45 3.48 -5.81
CA ARG A 248 -9.49 4.50 -5.65
C ARG A 248 -9.04 5.64 -4.74
N ILE A 249 -8.38 5.33 -3.62
CA ILE A 249 -7.83 6.32 -2.68
C ILE A 249 -6.72 7.12 -3.34
N VAL A 250 -5.72 6.45 -3.93
CA VAL A 250 -4.60 7.10 -4.61
C VAL A 250 -5.08 7.98 -5.76
N LYS A 251 -6.01 7.47 -6.58
CA LYS A 251 -6.62 8.24 -7.68
C LYS A 251 -7.32 9.48 -7.17
N TYR A 252 -8.09 9.36 -6.08
CA TYR A 252 -8.78 10.51 -5.50
C TYR A 252 -7.77 11.54 -4.98
N PHE A 253 -6.79 11.11 -4.18
CA PHE A 253 -5.77 11.96 -3.61
C PHE A 253 -5.03 12.76 -4.69
N PHE A 254 -4.52 12.08 -5.71
CA PHE A 254 -3.80 12.73 -6.80
C PHE A 254 -4.69 13.67 -7.62
N LYS A 255 -5.91 13.25 -7.91
CA LYS A 255 -6.85 14.05 -8.70
C LYS A 255 -7.29 15.31 -7.95
N SER A 256 -7.67 15.19 -6.68
CA SER A 256 -8.19 16.32 -5.88
C SER A 256 -7.16 17.43 -5.67
N LEU A 257 -5.86 17.08 -5.71
CA LEU A 257 -4.74 18.01 -5.54
C LEU A 257 -4.08 18.44 -6.85
N SER A 258 -4.54 17.91 -8.00
CA SER A 258 -4.01 18.23 -9.33
C SER A 258 -4.97 19.01 -10.23
N GLU A 259 -6.27 18.96 -9.95
CA GLU A 259 -7.28 19.57 -10.82
C GLU A 259 -7.99 20.71 -10.10
N ASN A 260 -8.14 21.84 -10.77
CA ASN A 260 -9.12 22.87 -10.35
C ASN A 260 -10.50 22.25 -10.49
N LYS A 261 -11.32 22.30 -9.43
CA LYS A 261 -12.73 21.96 -9.54
C LYS A 261 -13.32 22.91 -10.59
N SER A 262 -13.82 22.38 -11.71
CA SER A 262 -14.51 23.18 -12.71
C SER A 262 -15.72 23.83 -12.03
N VAL A 263 -15.63 25.12 -11.79
CA VAL A 263 -16.77 25.89 -11.33
C VAL A 263 -17.76 25.95 -12.48
N SER A 264 -19.03 25.70 -12.22
CA SER A 264 -20.09 25.88 -13.21
C SER A 264 -19.95 27.29 -13.85
N ARG A 265 -20.17 27.40 -15.16
CA ARG A 265 -20.11 28.69 -15.89
C ARG A 265 -20.96 29.77 -15.28
N TYR A 266 -21.89 29.44 -14.38
CA TYR A 266 -22.84 30.32 -13.71
C TYR A 266 -22.47 30.68 -12.26
N MET A 267 -21.34 30.16 -11.74
CA MET A 267 -20.87 30.55 -10.40
C MET A 267 -19.70 31.51 -10.52
N PRO A 268 -19.62 32.53 -9.62
CA PRO A 268 -18.46 33.42 -9.55
C PRO A 268 -17.19 32.57 -9.45
N LYS A 269 -16.12 32.96 -10.14
CA LYS A 269 -14.80 32.33 -9.96
C LYS A 269 -14.43 32.48 -8.49
N GLY A 270 -14.53 31.36 -7.75
CA GLY A 270 -13.90 31.26 -6.44
C GLY A 270 -12.40 31.36 -6.62
N ASP A 271 -11.69 31.72 -5.55
CA ASP A 271 -10.22 31.76 -5.55
C ASP A 271 -9.65 30.52 -6.22
N ASP A 272 -8.79 30.71 -7.21
CA ASP A 272 -8.12 29.63 -7.93
C ASP A 272 -7.31 28.81 -6.93
N LYS A 273 -7.82 27.66 -6.50
CA LYS A 273 -7.06 26.73 -5.65
C LYS A 273 -5.78 26.37 -6.37
N ILE A 274 -4.67 26.70 -5.76
CA ILE A 274 -3.34 26.34 -6.28
C ILE A 274 -3.23 24.82 -6.33
N ASN A 275 -2.91 24.27 -7.49
CA ASN A 275 -2.71 22.83 -7.66
C ASN A 275 -1.38 22.43 -7.06
N LEU A 276 -1.40 21.51 -6.08
CA LEU A 276 -0.19 20.97 -5.45
C LEU A 276 0.63 20.14 -6.44
N PHE A 277 -0.07 19.39 -7.28
CA PHE A 277 0.57 18.47 -8.24
C PHE A 277 0.23 18.84 -9.68
N LYS A 278 1.14 18.48 -10.56
CA LYS A 278 0.90 18.38 -11.99
C LYS A 278 0.35 16.99 -12.29
N SER A 279 -0.86 16.93 -12.83
CA SER A 279 -1.46 15.67 -13.29
C SER A 279 -0.81 15.21 -14.59
N ILE A 280 -0.40 13.94 -14.66
CA ILE A 280 0.31 13.42 -15.83
C ILE A 280 -0.55 12.44 -16.62
N SER A 281 -1.27 11.53 -15.97
CA SER A 281 -2.12 10.56 -16.65
C SER A 281 -3.39 10.24 -15.89
N LYS A 282 -4.52 10.19 -16.63
CA LYS A 282 -5.81 9.74 -16.09
C LYS A 282 -5.85 8.22 -15.89
N LYS A 283 -5.10 7.46 -16.68
CA LYS A 283 -5.01 5.99 -16.62
C LYS A 283 -3.79 5.57 -15.82
N PRO A 284 -3.89 4.52 -15.00
CA PRO A 284 -2.71 3.94 -14.35
C PRO A 284 -1.82 3.24 -15.40
N ILE A 285 -0.54 3.14 -15.09
CA ILE A 285 0.37 2.24 -15.81
C ILE A 285 0.16 0.85 -15.23
N THR A 286 0.10 -0.16 -16.09
CA THR A 286 -0.08 -1.57 -15.71
C THR A 286 1.07 -2.42 -16.23
N PRO A 287 1.39 -3.54 -15.57
CA PRO A 287 2.45 -4.44 -16.00
C PRO A 287 2.26 -4.94 -17.42
N SER A 288 3.35 -5.13 -18.13
CA SER A 288 3.36 -5.74 -19.44
C SER A 288 2.98 -7.23 -19.39
N ALA A 289 2.55 -7.80 -20.52
CA ALA A 289 2.28 -9.24 -20.60
C ALA A 289 3.50 -10.09 -20.22
N LYS A 290 4.71 -9.63 -20.58
CA LYS A 290 5.96 -10.29 -20.21
C LYS A 290 6.18 -10.27 -18.70
N GLU A 291 6.00 -9.12 -18.04
CA GLU A 291 6.14 -9.01 -16.60
C GLU A 291 5.13 -9.90 -15.86
N ILE A 292 3.87 -9.95 -16.32
CA ILE A 292 2.84 -10.82 -15.74
C ILE A 292 3.23 -12.30 -15.86
N GLN A 293 3.86 -12.69 -16.96
CA GLN A 293 4.34 -14.06 -17.15
C GLN A 293 5.50 -14.41 -16.20
N GLU A 294 6.44 -13.47 -16.01
CA GLU A 294 7.62 -13.64 -15.14
C GLU A 294 7.27 -13.46 -13.65
N ASN A 295 6.29 -12.60 -13.34
CA ASN A 295 5.83 -12.27 -11.99
C ASN A 295 4.28 -12.26 -11.93
N PRO A 296 3.60 -13.41 -11.89
CA PRO A 296 2.14 -13.50 -11.93
C PRO A 296 1.38 -12.66 -10.90
N PRO A 297 1.89 -12.44 -9.67
CA PRO A 297 1.26 -11.55 -8.70
C PRO A 297 1.13 -10.10 -9.16
N SER A 298 1.96 -9.64 -10.10
CA SER A 298 1.91 -8.29 -10.65
C SER A 298 0.62 -8.00 -11.46
N ARG A 299 -0.12 -9.03 -11.87
CA ARG A 299 -1.31 -8.93 -12.73
C ARG A 299 -2.31 -7.85 -12.33
N SER A 300 -2.47 -7.62 -11.03
CA SER A 300 -3.44 -6.65 -10.50
C SER A 300 -2.81 -5.28 -10.22
N ALA A 301 -1.50 -5.13 -10.42
CA ALA A 301 -0.77 -3.92 -10.09
C ALA A 301 -1.18 -2.74 -10.98
N LYS A 302 -1.23 -1.56 -10.36
CA LYS A 302 -1.50 -0.29 -11.03
C LYS A 302 -0.58 0.78 -10.45
N LEU A 303 0.26 1.35 -11.29
CA LEU A 303 1.12 2.46 -10.91
C LEU A 303 0.43 3.78 -11.25
N ARG A 304 0.33 4.64 -10.24
CA ARG A 304 -0.02 6.06 -10.41
C ARG A 304 1.09 6.94 -9.86
N TYR A 305 1.27 8.10 -10.47
CA TYR A 305 2.25 9.06 -10.01
C TYR A 305 1.82 10.49 -10.29
N VAL A 306 2.42 11.40 -9.53
CA VAL A 306 2.29 12.85 -9.69
C VAL A 306 3.64 13.52 -9.51
N ILE A 307 3.79 14.71 -10.10
CA ILE A 307 4.97 15.57 -9.90
C ILE A 307 4.51 16.76 -9.07
N LYS A 308 5.27 17.10 -8.02
CA LYS A 308 4.97 18.27 -7.18
C LYS A 308 5.21 19.55 -7.97
N LYS A 309 4.21 20.42 -8.00
CA LYS A 309 4.24 21.69 -8.73
C LYS A 309 4.55 22.87 -7.81
N GLU A 310 3.91 22.89 -6.66
CA GLU A 310 4.01 23.98 -5.70
C GLU A 310 4.39 23.47 -4.32
N ASP A 311 4.97 24.33 -3.48
CA ASP A 311 5.18 24.03 -2.08
C ASP A 311 3.85 24.06 -1.30
N PHE A 312 3.92 23.59 -0.07
CA PHE A 312 2.81 23.26 0.81
C PHE A 312 1.72 24.32 0.95
N TYR A 313 0.50 23.84 1.08
CA TYR A 313 -0.65 24.51 1.66
C TYR A 313 -1.60 23.51 2.33
N ASP A 314 -2.58 23.99 3.06
CA ASP A 314 -3.47 23.15 3.85
C ASP A 314 -4.44 22.35 2.94
N PHE A 315 -4.22 21.03 2.84
CA PHE A 315 -5.06 20.09 2.10
C PHE A 315 -5.47 18.88 2.94
N GLU A 316 -4.89 18.75 4.12
CA GLU A 316 -4.99 17.54 4.95
C GLU A 316 -6.42 17.32 5.41
N THR A 317 -7.08 18.38 5.87
CA THR A 317 -8.46 18.33 6.36
C THR A 317 -9.43 17.81 5.31
N ASP A 318 -9.39 18.34 4.08
CA ASP A 318 -10.25 17.88 2.98
C ASP A 318 -10.06 16.37 2.66
N ILE A 319 -8.83 15.89 2.75
CA ILE A 319 -8.50 14.49 2.51
C ILE A 319 -9.00 13.60 3.65
N LEU A 320 -8.77 14.00 4.89
CA LEU A 320 -9.19 13.23 6.07
C LEU A 320 -10.72 13.16 6.17
N GLU A 321 -11.44 14.27 5.96
CA GLU A 321 -12.89 14.28 5.92
C GLU A 321 -13.45 13.33 4.86
N LYS A 322 -12.84 13.30 3.66
CA LYS A 322 -13.27 12.43 2.57
C LYS A 322 -13.22 10.95 2.94
N PHE A 323 -12.23 10.54 3.70
CA PHE A 323 -11.98 9.14 4.04
C PHE A 323 -12.27 8.81 5.50
N ASP A 324 -12.83 9.74 6.28
CA ASP A 324 -13.15 9.59 7.71
C ASP A 324 -13.92 8.31 8.01
N HIS A 325 -14.92 7.97 7.17
CA HIS A 325 -15.71 6.77 7.32
C HIS A 325 -14.90 5.46 7.20
N LEU A 326 -13.82 5.44 6.41
CA LEU A 326 -12.92 4.28 6.29
C LEU A 326 -11.93 4.22 7.47
N ILE A 327 -11.39 5.38 7.85
CA ILE A 327 -10.47 5.49 8.99
C ILE A 327 -11.17 5.08 10.31
N LYS A 328 -12.44 5.45 10.49
CA LYS A 328 -13.24 5.07 11.68
C LYS A 328 -13.50 3.57 11.79
N ILE A 329 -13.59 2.84 10.67
CA ILE A 329 -13.74 1.39 10.69
C ILE A 329 -12.47 0.71 11.20
N GLU A 330 -11.30 1.30 10.98
CA GLU A 330 -10.01 0.74 11.43
C GLU A 330 -9.66 1.07 12.89
N ASN A 331 -10.40 1.99 13.54
CA ASN A 331 -10.16 2.47 14.91
C ASN A 331 -11.21 1.97 15.87
#